data_193de8afae6c725227e815837e7a16de
#
_entry.id   193de8afae6c725227e815837e7a16de
#
_cell.length_a   1.000
_cell.length_b   1.000
_cell.length_c   1.000
_cell.angle_alpha   90.00
_cell.angle_beta   90.00
_cell.angle_gamma   90.00
#
_symmetry.space_group_name_H-M   'P 1'
#
loop_
_entity.id
_entity.type
_entity.pdbx_description
1 polymer ?
#
loop_
_entity_poly.entity_id
_entity_poly.type
_entity_poly.pdbx_seq_one_letter_code
_entity_poly.pdbx_strand_id
1 'polypeptide(L)'
;MSDLQTSLLLMTALSAAFAVLGVVLQGLRGGRPLAVALISMTVLMFVYIVLVWDSPLLVRLLPFSGAIILGNWLPLVGAFYSGVCFRATGVPRVRRSLLSAALLVLCLYSLASPLLGRPPLCARVEYERVMEFQTTDLTCSAACAASLLRMHQIDATEREMAELCLTREGTHWLGLYRGLKLKTAGTDWDVVVENVSGQDLLQRGSESGVLSLTFHGRASNRVFETDFQMQSGHSVVCLGPGDRGRLEVFDPSPDYGFESWDWKQLGQVESAILVRLVPRSGACAVEIPDPRRLQDENRVYWERHR
;
A
#
# COMPACT_ATOMS: atom_id res chain seq x y z
N MET A 1 -10.12 -20.71 -0.23
CA MET A 1 -10.34 -19.45 -0.98
C MET A 1 -9.18 -18.53 -0.68
N SER A 2 -8.68 -17.78 -1.68
CA SER A 2 -7.66 -16.76 -1.41
C SER A 2 -8.27 -15.59 -0.64
N ASP A 3 -7.42 -14.83 0.07
CA ASP A 3 -7.82 -13.62 0.79
C ASP A 3 -8.57 -12.63 -0.10
N LEU A 4 -8.11 -12.46 -1.35
CA LEU A 4 -8.75 -11.59 -2.36
C LEU A 4 -10.14 -12.08 -2.75
N GLN A 5 -10.31 -13.40 -2.98
CA GLN A 5 -11.62 -13.96 -3.33
C GLN A 5 -12.63 -13.73 -2.20
N THR A 6 -12.22 -13.96 -0.96
CA THR A 6 -13.08 -13.73 0.21
C THR A 6 -13.45 -12.26 0.33
N SER A 7 -12.48 -11.36 0.20
CA SER A 7 -12.70 -9.92 0.27
C SER A 7 -13.61 -9.39 -0.85
N LEU A 8 -13.40 -9.86 -2.08
CA LEU A 8 -14.25 -9.50 -3.23
C LEU A 8 -15.69 -9.98 -3.05
N LEU A 9 -15.88 -11.23 -2.61
CA LEU A 9 -17.22 -11.77 -2.36
C LEU A 9 -17.93 -10.98 -1.27
N LEU A 10 -17.25 -10.66 -0.17
CA LEU A 10 -17.82 -9.87 0.90
C LEU A 10 -18.20 -8.45 0.44
N MET A 11 -17.30 -7.76 -0.25
CA MET A 11 -17.57 -6.41 -0.77
C MET A 11 -18.68 -6.41 -1.83
N THR A 12 -18.77 -7.42 -2.68
CA THR A 12 -19.84 -7.57 -3.66
C THR A 12 -21.18 -7.79 -2.95
N ALA A 13 -21.22 -8.66 -1.94
CA ALA A 13 -22.43 -8.90 -1.17
C ALA A 13 -22.90 -7.65 -0.40
N LEU A 14 -21.98 -6.94 0.24
CA LEU A 14 -22.27 -5.66 0.90
C LEU A 14 -22.76 -4.61 -0.10
N SER A 15 -22.11 -4.47 -1.25
CA SER A 15 -22.55 -3.53 -2.30
C SER A 15 -23.96 -3.84 -2.80
N ALA A 16 -24.27 -5.12 -2.99
CA ALA A 16 -25.63 -5.54 -3.36
C ALA A 16 -26.66 -5.17 -2.27
N ALA A 17 -26.31 -5.38 -0.98
CA ALA A 17 -27.17 -5.00 0.14
C ALA A 17 -27.41 -3.48 0.18
N PHE A 18 -26.36 -2.67 -0.06
CA PHE A 18 -26.48 -1.21 -0.13
C PHE A 18 -27.32 -0.74 -1.32
N ALA A 19 -27.18 -1.39 -2.48
CA ALA A 19 -28.06 -1.11 -3.63
C ALA A 19 -29.55 -1.39 -3.30
N VAL A 20 -29.83 -2.54 -2.68
CA VAL A 20 -31.19 -2.88 -2.23
C VAL A 20 -31.71 -1.88 -1.22
N LEU A 21 -30.88 -1.47 -0.26
CA LEU A 21 -31.21 -0.43 0.72
C LEU A 21 -31.61 0.88 0.03
N GLY A 22 -30.85 1.32 -0.97
CA GLY A 22 -31.17 2.50 -1.79
C GLY A 22 -32.51 2.38 -2.49
N VAL A 23 -32.81 1.21 -3.11
CA VAL A 23 -34.10 0.93 -3.74
C VAL A 23 -35.24 0.98 -2.72
N VAL A 24 -35.08 0.37 -1.55
CA VAL A 24 -36.11 0.32 -0.50
C VAL A 24 -36.40 1.72 0.02
N LEU A 25 -35.37 2.48 0.42
CA LEU A 25 -35.53 3.83 1.00
C LEU A 25 -36.16 4.79 -0.01
N GLN A 26 -35.82 4.71 -1.29
CA GLN A 26 -36.46 5.51 -2.34
C GLN A 26 -37.95 5.16 -2.51
N GLY A 27 -38.38 3.96 -2.13
CA GLY A 27 -39.77 3.53 -2.21
C GLY A 27 -40.63 3.91 -1.00
N LEU A 28 -40.04 4.37 0.07
CA LEU A 28 -40.80 4.74 1.29
C LEU A 28 -41.56 6.05 1.08
N ARG A 29 -42.82 6.06 1.59
CA ARG A 29 -43.62 7.29 1.62
C ARG A 29 -43.06 8.22 2.68
N GLY A 30 -42.86 9.51 2.34
CA GLY A 30 -42.49 10.53 3.35
C GLY A 30 -41.08 11.10 3.24
N GLY A 31 -40.26 10.71 2.26
CA GLY A 31 -38.98 11.36 1.89
C GLY A 31 -37.90 11.58 2.96
N ARG A 32 -38.29 11.73 4.27
CA ARG A 32 -37.34 11.97 5.37
C ARG A 32 -36.29 10.87 5.56
N PRO A 33 -36.65 9.55 5.59
CA PRO A 33 -35.66 8.49 5.73
C PRO A 33 -34.63 8.49 4.60
N LEU A 34 -35.07 8.74 3.37
CA LEU A 34 -34.19 8.86 2.21
C LEU A 34 -33.26 10.07 2.33
N ALA A 35 -33.80 11.25 2.71
CA ALA A 35 -32.99 12.45 2.86
C ALA A 35 -31.89 12.25 3.93
N VAL A 36 -32.24 11.67 5.07
CA VAL A 36 -31.27 11.32 6.13
C VAL A 36 -30.22 10.35 5.61
N ALA A 37 -30.63 9.29 4.91
CA ALA A 37 -29.68 8.31 4.37
C ALA A 37 -28.74 8.91 3.30
N LEU A 38 -29.23 9.78 2.42
CA LEU A 38 -28.42 10.48 1.43
C LEU A 38 -27.36 11.38 2.10
N ILE A 39 -27.80 12.18 3.09
CA ILE A 39 -26.90 13.05 3.84
C ILE A 39 -25.85 12.17 4.58
N SER A 40 -26.29 11.12 5.28
CA SER A 40 -25.39 10.23 6.01
C SER A 40 -24.38 9.55 5.10
N MET A 41 -24.78 9.07 3.91
CA MET A 41 -23.87 8.47 2.94
C MET A 41 -22.87 9.49 2.37
N THR A 42 -23.32 10.72 2.11
CA THR A 42 -22.42 11.79 1.66
C THR A 42 -21.40 12.17 2.74
N VAL A 43 -21.85 12.32 3.99
CA VAL A 43 -20.96 12.60 5.12
C VAL A 43 -19.99 11.45 5.36
N LEU A 44 -20.47 10.21 5.36
CA LEU A 44 -19.62 9.02 5.48
C LEU A 44 -18.53 8.99 4.39
N MET A 45 -18.92 9.29 3.15
CA MET A 45 -17.99 9.33 2.03
C MET A 45 -16.95 10.43 2.20
N PHE A 46 -17.37 11.62 2.65
CA PHE A 46 -16.46 12.72 2.91
C PHE A 46 -15.46 12.37 4.03
N VAL A 47 -15.95 11.84 5.16
CA VAL A 47 -15.12 11.38 6.28
C VAL A 47 -14.15 10.29 5.83
N TYR A 48 -14.62 9.34 5.02
CA TYR A 48 -13.78 8.29 4.48
C TYR A 48 -12.66 8.84 3.61
N ILE A 49 -12.95 9.74 2.68
CA ILE A 49 -11.93 10.34 1.79
C ILE A 49 -10.91 11.15 2.58
N VAL A 50 -11.34 11.91 3.58
CA VAL A 50 -10.46 12.85 4.31
C VAL A 50 -9.63 12.14 5.38
N LEU A 51 -10.18 11.14 6.08
CA LEU A 51 -9.54 10.57 7.27
C LEU A 51 -9.05 9.13 7.09
N VAL A 52 -9.66 8.36 6.19
CA VAL A 52 -9.41 6.91 6.08
C VAL A 52 -8.70 6.56 4.78
N TRP A 53 -9.10 7.21 3.69
CA TRP A 53 -8.48 6.98 2.39
C TRP A 53 -6.99 7.30 2.45
N ASP A 54 -6.17 6.33 2.00
CA ASP A 54 -4.71 6.43 1.98
C ASP A 54 -4.05 6.69 3.36
N SER A 55 -4.73 6.32 4.44
CA SER A 55 -4.26 6.47 5.81
C SER A 55 -3.95 5.12 6.47
N PRO A 56 -2.86 4.97 7.24
CA PRO A 56 -2.60 3.79 8.07
C PRO A 56 -3.72 3.43 9.04
N LEU A 57 -4.63 4.36 9.33
CA LEU A 57 -5.84 4.08 10.10
C LEU A 57 -6.65 2.93 9.49
N LEU A 58 -6.63 2.80 8.15
CA LEU A 58 -7.35 1.75 7.45
C LEU A 58 -6.92 0.34 7.88
N VAL A 59 -5.62 0.09 7.95
CA VAL A 59 -5.09 -1.23 8.35
C VAL A 59 -5.17 -1.47 9.86
N ARG A 60 -5.31 -0.42 10.67
CA ARG A 60 -5.64 -0.54 12.09
C ARG A 60 -7.09 -0.98 12.31
N LEU A 61 -8.01 -0.49 11.46
CA LEU A 61 -9.42 -0.89 11.48
C LEU A 61 -9.64 -2.26 10.83
N LEU A 62 -8.88 -2.58 9.80
CA LEU A 62 -8.96 -3.80 9.00
C LEU A 62 -7.60 -4.51 8.97
N PRO A 63 -7.17 -5.17 10.07
CA PRO A 63 -5.83 -5.75 10.18
C PRO A 63 -5.68 -7.08 9.39
N PHE A 64 -6.23 -7.12 8.17
CA PHE A 64 -6.26 -8.29 7.31
C PHE A 64 -5.50 -8.04 6.01
N SER A 65 -4.96 -9.09 5.40
CA SER A 65 -4.31 -9.00 4.07
C SER A 65 -5.26 -8.47 2.98
N GLY A 66 -6.55 -8.74 3.10
CA GLY A 66 -7.58 -8.24 2.19
C GLY A 66 -7.96 -6.76 2.36
N ALA A 67 -7.26 -5.99 3.23
CA ALA A 67 -7.57 -4.57 3.49
C ALA A 67 -7.56 -3.71 2.22
N ILE A 68 -6.75 -4.05 1.21
CA ILE A 68 -6.73 -3.36 -0.09
C ILE A 68 -8.08 -3.40 -0.82
N ILE A 69 -8.88 -4.42 -0.62
CA ILE A 69 -10.23 -4.57 -1.17
C ILE A 69 -11.28 -4.07 -0.16
N LEU A 70 -11.21 -4.57 1.10
CA LEU A 70 -12.19 -4.27 2.15
C LEU A 70 -12.17 -2.81 2.59
N GLY A 71 -11.03 -2.16 2.43
CA GLY A 71 -10.86 -0.75 2.72
C GLY A 71 -11.42 0.19 1.65
N ASN A 72 -11.77 -0.29 0.48
CA ASN A 72 -12.35 0.53 -0.57
C ASN A 72 -13.88 0.63 -0.42
N TRP A 73 -14.37 1.69 0.24
CA TRP A 73 -15.80 1.87 0.52
C TRP A 73 -16.56 2.57 -0.62
N LEU A 74 -15.87 3.03 -1.66
CA LEU A 74 -16.50 3.64 -2.85
C LEU A 74 -17.60 2.78 -3.46
N PRO A 75 -17.42 1.44 -3.63
CA PRO A 75 -18.45 0.57 -4.16
C PRO A 75 -19.72 0.52 -3.32
N LEU A 76 -19.63 0.61 -2.00
CA LEU A 76 -20.80 0.58 -1.10
C LEU A 76 -21.67 1.82 -1.33
N VAL A 77 -21.03 2.98 -1.33
CA VAL A 77 -21.71 4.27 -1.55
C VAL A 77 -22.26 4.37 -2.96
N GLY A 78 -21.48 4.01 -3.97
CA GLY A 78 -21.92 4.01 -5.37
C GLY A 78 -23.08 3.05 -5.62
N ALA A 79 -23.06 1.86 -5.02
CA ALA A 79 -24.16 0.90 -5.11
C ALA A 79 -25.44 1.42 -4.45
N PHE A 80 -25.33 2.09 -3.28
CA PHE A 80 -26.46 2.74 -2.64
C PHE A 80 -27.10 3.79 -3.55
N TYR A 81 -26.31 4.71 -4.10
CA TYR A 81 -26.80 5.73 -5.03
C TYR A 81 -27.36 5.11 -6.32
N SER A 82 -26.79 4.03 -6.82
CA SER A 82 -27.33 3.28 -7.96
C SER A 82 -28.74 2.77 -7.66
N GLY A 83 -28.97 2.19 -6.47
CA GLY A 83 -30.29 1.75 -6.02
C GLY A 83 -31.30 2.89 -5.94
N VAL A 84 -30.91 4.03 -5.39
CA VAL A 84 -31.74 5.24 -5.34
C VAL A 84 -32.10 5.72 -6.75
N CYS A 85 -31.12 5.83 -7.65
CA CYS A 85 -31.35 6.25 -9.04
C CYS A 85 -32.27 5.28 -9.80
N PHE A 86 -32.11 3.97 -9.59
CA PHE A 86 -32.89 2.95 -10.25
C PHE A 86 -34.39 3.10 -9.98
N ARG A 87 -34.78 3.49 -8.77
CA ARG A 87 -36.19 3.67 -8.36
C ARG A 87 -36.66 5.13 -8.37
N ALA A 88 -35.82 6.08 -8.78
CA ALA A 88 -36.19 7.50 -8.78
C ALA A 88 -37.47 7.77 -9.58
N THR A 89 -38.40 8.51 -8.95
CA THR A 89 -39.65 8.96 -9.60
C THR A 89 -39.44 10.29 -10.29
N GLY A 90 -40.21 10.59 -11.34
CA GLY A 90 -40.11 11.85 -12.09
C GLY A 90 -38.94 11.92 -13.09
N VAL A 91 -38.15 10.84 -13.24
CA VAL A 91 -37.06 10.73 -14.22
C VAL A 91 -37.43 9.69 -15.28
N PRO A 92 -37.21 9.94 -16.60
CA PRO A 92 -37.44 8.95 -17.63
C PRO A 92 -36.72 7.62 -17.39
N ARG A 93 -37.38 6.51 -17.69
CA ARG A 93 -36.85 5.15 -17.41
C ARG A 93 -35.44 4.94 -17.97
N VAL A 94 -35.21 5.36 -19.21
CA VAL A 94 -33.90 5.21 -19.89
C VAL A 94 -32.82 5.94 -19.10
N ARG A 95 -33.03 7.21 -18.72
CA ARG A 95 -32.04 8.03 -18.02
C ARG A 95 -31.66 7.44 -16.64
N ARG A 96 -32.67 6.99 -15.87
CA ARG A 96 -32.41 6.39 -14.56
C ARG A 96 -31.68 5.06 -14.68
N SER A 97 -32.02 4.21 -15.67
CA SER A 97 -31.31 2.95 -15.90
C SER A 97 -29.87 3.18 -16.33
N LEU A 98 -29.61 4.17 -17.18
CA LEU A 98 -28.25 4.54 -17.58
C LEU A 98 -27.40 5.05 -16.40
N LEU A 99 -27.97 5.94 -15.58
CA LEU A 99 -27.28 6.45 -14.39
C LEU A 99 -26.99 5.33 -13.38
N SER A 100 -27.97 4.47 -13.12
CA SER A 100 -27.78 3.33 -12.22
C SER A 100 -26.72 2.36 -12.76
N ALA A 101 -26.76 2.04 -14.06
CA ALA A 101 -25.77 1.17 -14.68
C ALA A 101 -24.36 1.79 -14.65
N ALA A 102 -24.22 3.08 -14.93
CA ALA A 102 -22.95 3.79 -14.87
C ALA A 102 -22.33 3.72 -13.46
N LEU A 103 -23.12 3.94 -12.41
CA LEU A 103 -22.66 3.81 -11.02
C LEU A 103 -22.22 2.39 -10.69
N LEU A 104 -22.98 1.37 -11.16
CA LEU A 104 -22.57 -0.02 -10.95
C LEU A 104 -21.26 -0.37 -11.68
N VAL A 105 -21.07 0.12 -12.90
CA VAL A 105 -19.83 -0.07 -13.65
C VAL A 105 -18.65 0.58 -12.91
N LEU A 106 -18.84 1.79 -12.38
CA LEU A 106 -17.81 2.46 -11.55
C LEU A 106 -17.50 1.67 -10.27
N CYS A 107 -18.52 1.10 -9.61
CA CYS A 107 -18.33 0.23 -8.45
C CYS A 107 -17.51 -1.01 -8.81
N LEU A 108 -17.86 -1.69 -9.90
CA LEU A 108 -17.13 -2.88 -10.35
C LEU A 108 -15.69 -2.55 -10.75
N TYR A 109 -15.48 -1.44 -11.44
CA TYR A 109 -14.15 -0.96 -11.79
C TYR A 109 -13.32 -0.66 -10.53
N SER A 110 -13.90 0.05 -9.55
CA SER A 110 -13.24 0.37 -8.29
C SER A 110 -12.83 -0.87 -7.50
N LEU A 111 -13.67 -1.93 -7.48
CA LEU A 111 -13.33 -3.21 -6.85
C LEU A 111 -12.24 -3.97 -7.61
N ALA A 112 -12.27 -3.92 -8.92
CA ALA A 112 -11.33 -4.65 -9.77
C ALA A 112 -9.99 -3.94 -9.93
N SER A 113 -9.95 -2.61 -9.74
CA SER A 113 -8.77 -1.78 -10.05
C SER A 113 -7.46 -2.27 -9.45
N PRO A 114 -7.38 -2.77 -8.20
CA PRO A 114 -6.12 -3.28 -7.65
C PRO A 114 -5.63 -4.57 -8.33
N LEU A 115 -6.51 -5.25 -9.08
CA LEU A 115 -6.21 -6.50 -9.77
C LEU A 115 -5.94 -6.31 -11.26
N LEU A 116 -6.27 -5.13 -11.80
CA LEU A 116 -6.10 -4.82 -13.22
C LEU A 116 -4.62 -4.58 -13.54
N GLY A 117 -4.24 -4.86 -14.78
CA GLY A 117 -2.87 -4.75 -15.25
C GLY A 117 -2.11 -6.08 -15.23
N ARG A 118 -0.90 -6.04 -15.76
CA ARG A 118 0.00 -7.22 -15.80
C ARG A 118 1.05 -7.10 -14.72
N PRO A 119 1.36 -8.19 -14.00
CA PRO A 119 2.50 -8.18 -13.09
C PRO A 119 3.79 -7.95 -13.89
N PRO A 120 4.77 -7.22 -13.35
CA PRO A 120 6.06 -7.02 -13.98
C PRO A 120 6.78 -8.37 -14.13
N LEU A 121 7.56 -8.49 -15.20
CA LEU A 121 8.37 -9.67 -15.47
C LEU A 121 9.72 -9.50 -14.76
N CYS A 122 9.78 -9.88 -13.48
CA CYS A 122 11.01 -9.88 -12.72
C CYS A 122 12.00 -10.90 -13.26
N ALA A 123 13.28 -10.55 -13.36
CA ALA A 123 14.33 -11.46 -13.70
C ALA A 123 14.47 -12.55 -12.63
N ARG A 124 14.94 -13.73 -13.02
CA ARG A 124 15.27 -14.80 -12.06
C ARG A 124 16.68 -14.53 -11.56
N VAL A 125 16.80 -14.08 -10.32
CA VAL A 125 18.10 -13.90 -9.66
C VAL A 125 18.32 -15.06 -8.71
N GLU A 126 19.49 -15.69 -8.73
CA GLU A 126 19.89 -16.68 -7.73
C GLU A 126 20.37 -15.92 -6.47
N TYR A 127 19.82 -16.31 -5.32
CA TYR A 127 19.93 -15.54 -4.09
C TYR A 127 21.06 -16.05 -3.21
N GLU A 128 22.08 -15.22 -3.06
CA GLU A 128 23.07 -15.38 -1.99
C GLU A 128 23.04 -14.23 -0.97
N ARG A 129 22.03 -13.30 -1.05
CA ARG A 129 22.05 -12.04 -0.31
C ARG A 129 20.78 -11.72 0.44
N VAL A 130 20.93 -10.97 1.51
CA VAL A 130 19.82 -10.40 2.29
C VAL A 130 19.13 -9.28 1.52
N MET A 131 19.92 -8.34 0.95
CA MET A 131 19.39 -7.22 0.17
C MET A 131 19.23 -7.56 -1.29
N GLU A 132 18.08 -7.25 -1.86
CA GLU A 132 17.70 -7.55 -3.24
C GLU A 132 17.50 -6.26 -4.04
N PHE A 133 18.17 -6.20 -5.21
CA PHE A 133 17.96 -5.11 -6.16
C PHE A 133 16.72 -5.39 -7.02
N GLN A 134 16.01 -4.31 -7.37
CA GLN A 134 14.89 -4.41 -8.29
C GLN A 134 15.37 -4.79 -9.69
N THR A 135 14.60 -5.62 -10.37
CA THR A 135 14.91 -6.04 -11.74
C THR A 135 14.09 -5.28 -12.78
N THR A 136 13.14 -4.47 -12.35
CA THR A 136 12.32 -3.58 -13.20
C THR A 136 12.07 -2.26 -12.48
N ASP A 137 11.77 -1.18 -13.23
CA ASP A 137 11.49 0.16 -12.68
C ASP A 137 10.21 0.22 -11.82
N LEU A 138 9.40 -0.84 -11.82
CA LEU A 138 8.11 -0.91 -11.14
C LEU A 138 8.15 -1.71 -9.83
N THR A 139 9.29 -2.32 -9.48
CA THR A 139 9.38 -3.35 -8.44
C THR A 139 10.18 -2.92 -7.21
N CYS A 140 10.48 -1.63 -7.02
CA CYS A 140 11.20 -1.14 -5.85
C CYS A 140 10.59 -1.61 -4.53
N SER A 141 9.27 -1.49 -4.37
CA SER A 141 8.59 -1.95 -3.14
C SER A 141 8.67 -3.47 -2.95
N ALA A 142 8.62 -4.25 -4.03
CA ALA A 142 8.69 -5.70 -3.97
C ALA A 142 10.10 -6.18 -3.58
N ALA A 143 11.14 -5.57 -4.14
CA ALA A 143 12.53 -5.84 -3.79
C ALA A 143 12.84 -5.44 -2.34
N CYS A 144 12.35 -4.26 -1.90
CA CYS A 144 12.43 -3.83 -0.50
C CYS A 144 11.71 -4.80 0.45
N ALA A 145 10.52 -5.28 0.08
CA ALA A 145 9.78 -6.24 0.88
C ALA A 145 10.50 -7.58 1.01
N ALA A 146 11.10 -8.09 -0.08
CA ALA A 146 11.90 -9.30 -0.06
C ALA A 146 13.13 -9.13 0.84
N SER A 147 13.83 -7.99 0.73
CA SER A 147 14.96 -7.64 1.59
C SER A 147 14.59 -7.59 3.06
N LEU A 148 13.48 -6.89 3.41
CA LEU A 148 12.99 -6.80 4.78
C LEU A 148 12.64 -8.18 5.36
N LEU A 149 11.97 -9.04 4.60
CA LEU A 149 11.62 -10.39 5.03
C LEU A 149 12.86 -11.24 5.31
N ARG A 150 13.87 -11.17 4.43
CA ARG A 150 15.14 -11.89 4.62
C ARG A 150 15.93 -11.40 5.83
N MET A 151 15.91 -10.10 6.12
CA MET A 151 16.48 -9.56 7.38
C MET A 151 15.84 -10.22 8.60
N HIS A 152 14.59 -10.68 8.50
CA HIS A 152 13.85 -11.37 9.55
C HIS A 152 13.82 -12.89 9.34
N GLN A 153 14.76 -13.44 8.56
CA GLN A 153 14.92 -14.87 8.29
C GLN A 153 13.67 -15.52 7.63
N ILE A 154 12.89 -14.72 6.91
CA ILE A 154 11.75 -15.20 6.13
C ILE A 154 12.16 -15.16 4.65
N ASP A 155 12.23 -16.33 4.02
CA ASP A 155 12.59 -16.42 2.61
C ASP A 155 11.53 -15.77 1.71
N ALA A 156 12.00 -14.89 0.80
CA ALA A 156 11.16 -14.17 -0.15
C ALA A 156 11.98 -13.71 -1.35
N THR A 157 11.32 -13.55 -2.48
CA THR A 157 11.91 -13.07 -3.72
C THR A 157 11.18 -11.83 -4.24
N GLU A 158 11.86 -10.94 -4.98
CA GLU A 158 11.22 -9.80 -5.65
C GLU A 158 9.99 -10.25 -6.45
N ARG A 159 10.12 -11.30 -7.25
CA ARG A 159 9.04 -11.83 -8.07
C ARG A 159 7.84 -12.27 -7.25
N GLU A 160 8.07 -13.06 -6.20
CA GLU A 160 7.03 -13.50 -5.27
C GLU A 160 6.34 -12.30 -4.62
N MET A 161 7.13 -11.34 -4.14
CA MET A 161 6.60 -10.15 -3.51
C MET A 161 5.85 -9.25 -4.50
N ALA A 162 6.30 -9.13 -5.75
CA ALA A 162 5.56 -8.39 -6.77
C ALA A 162 4.16 -8.98 -7.03
N GLU A 163 4.04 -10.30 -7.01
CA GLU A 163 2.73 -10.98 -7.11
C GLU A 163 1.88 -10.78 -5.86
N LEU A 164 2.45 -10.97 -4.67
CA LEU A 164 1.74 -10.85 -3.40
C LEU A 164 1.33 -9.40 -3.09
N CYS A 165 2.16 -8.43 -3.44
CA CYS A 165 1.89 -7.00 -3.27
C CYS A 165 0.97 -6.42 -4.36
N LEU A 166 0.55 -7.21 -5.34
CA LEU A 166 -0.25 -6.75 -6.49
C LEU A 166 0.43 -5.63 -7.27
N THR A 167 1.74 -5.71 -7.44
CA THR A 167 2.52 -4.76 -8.24
C THR A 167 2.04 -4.78 -9.68
N ARG A 168 1.76 -3.60 -10.27
CA ARG A 168 1.34 -3.42 -11.66
C ARG A 168 2.17 -2.29 -12.29
N GLU A 169 1.69 -1.05 -12.20
CA GLU A 169 2.39 0.19 -12.58
C GLU A 169 3.09 0.82 -11.37
N GLY A 170 3.63 0.00 -10.47
CA GLY A 170 4.12 0.31 -9.15
C GLY A 170 3.37 -0.47 -8.08
N THR A 171 3.71 -0.25 -6.82
CA THR A 171 3.08 -0.91 -5.67
C THR A 171 2.50 0.11 -4.72
N HIS A 172 1.18 0.07 -4.53
CA HIS A 172 0.55 0.86 -3.48
C HIS A 172 0.93 0.30 -2.10
N TRP A 173 1.08 1.15 -1.07
CA TRP A 173 1.48 0.70 0.28
C TRP A 173 0.52 -0.35 0.90
N LEU A 174 -0.78 -0.31 0.55
CA LEU A 174 -1.73 -1.37 0.94
C LEU A 174 -1.42 -2.72 0.29
N GLY A 175 -0.91 -2.70 -0.93
CA GLY A 175 -0.40 -3.90 -1.60
C GLY A 175 0.86 -4.42 -0.90
N LEU A 176 1.80 -3.54 -0.56
CA LEU A 176 2.99 -3.87 0.22
C LEU A 176 2.61 -4.49 1.57
N TYR A 177 1.68 -3.84 2.31
CA TYR A 177 1.13 -4.38 3.55
C TYR A 177 0.55 -5.79 3.35
N ARG A 178 -0.26 -5.97 2.28
CA ARG A 178 -0.85 -7.28 1.95
C ARG A 178 0.23 -8.35 1.75
N GLY A 179 1.23 -8.08 0.91
CA GLY A 179 2.30 -9.04 0.62
C GLY A 179 3.06 -9.46 1.88
N LEU A 180 3.46 -8.49 2.70
CA LEU A 180 4.14 -8.74 3.97
C LEU A 180 3.23 -9.51 4.95
N LYS A 181 1.95 -9.15 5.08
CA LYS A 181 0.98 -9.84 5.95
C LYS A 181 0.79 -11.31 5.57
N LEU A 182 0.81 -11.63 4.27
CA LEU A 182 0.72 -13.00 3.78
C LEU A 182 1.99 -13.80 4.07
N LYS A 183 3.17 -13.19 3.89
CA LYS A 183 4.46 -13.86 4.15
C LYS A 183 4.72 -14.06 5.64
N THR A 184 4.25 -13.17 6.49
CA THR A 184 4.38 -13.28 7.95
C THR A 184 3.28 -14.13 8.59
N ALA A 185 2.32 -14.64 7.81
CA ALA A 185 1.30 -15.54 8.33
C ALA A 185 1.92 -16.83 8.88
N GLY A 186 1.66 -17.15 10.16
CA GLY A 186 2.23 -18.33 10.82
C GLY A 186 3.68 -18.18 11.31
N THR A 187 4.26 -16.99 11.20
CA THR A 187 5.57 -16.65 11.81
C THR A 187 5.39 -15.86 13.11
N ASP A 188 6.49 -15.59 13.80
CA ASP A 188 6.52 -14.77 15.01
C ASP A 188 6.42 -13.25 14.73
N TRP A 189 6.24 -12.86 13.48
CA TRP A 189 6.19 -11.48 13.04
C TRP A 189 4.79 -11.04 12.64
N ASP A 190 4.49 -9.78 12.92
CA ASP A 190 3.31 -9.07 12.40
C ASP A 190 3.73 -7.80 11.67
N VAL A 191 2.80 -7.21 10.92
CA VAL A 191 3.05 -6.03 10.07
C VAL A 191 2.35 -4.81 10.67
N VAL A 192 3.11 -3.73 10.86
CA VAL A 192 2.62 -2.42 11.32
C VAL A 192 2.89 -1.37 10.27
N VAL A 193 1.96 -0.43 10.13
CA VAL A 193 2.05 0.68 9.18
C VAL A 193 1.88 1.99 9.91
N GLU A 194 2.76 2.94 9.63
CA GLU A 194 2.77 4.25 10.26
C GLU A 194 3.06 5.35 9.23
N ASN A 195 2.41 6.51 9.41
CA ASN A 195 2.85 7.74 8.75
C ASN A 195 4.06 8.28 9.51
N VAL A 196 5.08 8.63 8.80
CA VAL A 196 6.31 9.20 9.38
C VAL A 196 6.71 10.45 8.60
N SER A 197 7.20 11.44 9.30
CA SER A 197 7.88 12.60 8.69
C SER A 197 9.39 12.37 8.62
N GLY A 198 10.08 13.15 7.79
CA GLY A 198 11.55 13.11 7.74
C GLY A 198 12.20 13.37 9.12
N GLN A 199 11.58 14.19 9.97
CA GLN A 199 12.04 14.43 11.34
C GLN A 199 11.81 13.22 12.25
N ASP A 200 10.67 12.55 12.14
CA ASP A 200 10.37 11.34 12.91
C ASP A 200 11.38 10.24 12.62
N LEU A 201 11.80 10.10 11.36
CA LEU A 201 12.78 9.08 10.94
C LEU A 201 14.15 9.25 11.60
N LEU A 202 14.58 10.48 11.82
CA LEU A 202 15.85 10.78 12.51
C LEU A 202 15.77 10.59 14.03
N GLN A 203 14.59 10.75 14.61
CA GLN A 203 14.38 10.70 16.07
C GLN A 203 14.00 9.30 16.54
N ARG A 204 13.32 8.52 15.73
CA ARG A 204 12.95 7.14 16.03
C ARG A 204 14.19 6.27 15.86
N GLY A 205 14.72 5.75 16.96
CA GLY A 205 15.83 4.79 16.89
C GLY A 205 15.50 3.57 16.03
N SER A 206 16.50 3.03 15.41
CA SER A 206 16.77 1.71 14.78
C SER A 206 15.60 0.79 14.35
N GLU A 207 14.43 1.30 14.00
CA GLU A 207 13.36 0.45 13.51
C GLU A 207 13.48 0.27 11.99
N SER A 208 13.94 -0.91 11.56
CA SER A 208 14.01 -1.26 10.13
C SER A 208 12.62 -1.48 9.53
N GLY A 209 12.46 -1.11 8.26
CA GLY A 209 11.19 -1.25 7.55
C GLY A 209 11.29 -0.78 6.11
N VAL A 210 10.22 -0.94 5.35
CA VAL A 210 10.11 -0.37 4.00
C VAL A 210 9.46 1.01 4.11
N LEU A 211 10.15 2.03 3.63
CA LEU A 211 9.63 3.37 3.44
C LEU A 211 9.03 3.49 2.03
N SER A 212 7.73 3.72 1.96
CA SER A 212 7.05 4.15 0.74
C SER A 212 7.01 5.68 0.75
N LEU A 213 7.68 6.30 -0.21
CA LEU A 213 8.00 7.73 -0.22
C LEU A 213 7.24 8.45 -1.33
N THR A 214 6.78 9.67 -1.03
CA THR A 214 6.34 10.65 -2.03
C THR A 214 7.20 11.90 -1.84
N PHE A 215 7.67 12.48 -2.93
CA PHE A 215 8.57 13.63 -2.90
C PHE A 215 7.88 14.93 -3.31
N HIS A 216 8.29 16.06 -2.73
CA HIS A 216 7.79 17.38 -3.08
C HIS A 216 8.15 17.76 -4.52
N GLY A 217 7.13 17.88 -5.37
CA GLY A 217 7.28 18.38 -6.74
C GLY A 217 8.24 17.55 -7.60
N ARG A 218 8.81 18.16 -8.65
CA ARG A 218 10.00 17.60 -9.30
C ARG A 218 11.16 17.79 -8.33
N ALA A 219 11.45 16.77 -7.54
CA ALA A 219 12.65 16.76 -6.71
C ALA A 219 13.80 17.22 -7.61
N SER A 220 14.43 18.34 -7.25
CA SER A 220 15.53 18.89 -8.03
C SER A 220 16.60 17.81 -8.06
N ASN A 221 16.96 17.31 -9.23
CA ASN A 221 17.99 16.31 -9.53
C ASN A 221 19.35 16.53 -8.86
N ARG A 222 19.48 17.58 -8.04
CA ARG A 222 20.71 17.99 -7.36
C ARG A 222 20.85 17.47 -5.92
N VAL A 223 19.79 16.95 -5.31
CA VAL A 223 19.83 16.49 -3.91
C VAL A 223 19.96 14.97 -3.83
N PHE A 224 19.23 14.29 -4.69
CA PHE A 224 19.46 12.88 -4.99
C PHE A 224 20.19 12.86 -6.33
N GLU A 225 21.32 12.22 -6.45
CA GLU A 225 22.07 12.05 -7.72
C GLU A 225 21.28 11.22 -8.74
N THR A 226 19.98 11.10 -8.55
CA THR A 226 19.06 10.25 -9.26
C THR A 226 18.40 11.00 -10.42
N ASP A 227 18.59 10.50 -11.63
CA ASP A 227 17.79 10.83 -12.81
C ASP A 227 16.34 10.31 -12.72
N PHE A 228 15.85 9.98 -11.52
CA PHE A 228 14.49 9.54 -11.35
C PHE A 228 13.54 10.65 -11.78
N GLN A 229 12.78 10.37 -12.83
CA GLN A 229 11.52 11.06 -13.08
C GLN A 229 10.54 10.64 -11.96
N MET A 230 10.77 11.15 -10.75
CA MET A 230 9.98 10.87 -9.55
C MET A 230 8.60 11.54 -9.64
N GLN A 231 7.83 11.21 -10.68
CA GLN A 231 6.40 11.51 -10.72
C GLN A 231 5.56 10.45 -10.02
N SER A 232 6.16 9.32 -9.66
CA SER A 232 5.53 8.21 -8.94
C SER A 232 6.39 7.90 -7.71
N GLY A 233 5.76 7.57 -6.57
CA GLY A 233 6.44 7.26 -5.33
C GLY A 233 7.55 6.22 -5.47
N HIS A 234 8.53 6.25 -4.59
CA HIS A 234 9.65 5.31 -4.53
C HIS A 234 9.64 4.54 -3.21
N SER A 235 10.31 3.39 -3.16
CA SER A 235 10.45 2.63 -1.92
C SER A 235 11.90 2.26 -1.66
N VAL A 236 12.32 2.45 -0.41
CA VAL A 236 13.64 2.06 0.09
C VAL A 236 13.49 1.26 1.39
N VAL A 237 14.50 0.46 1.73
CA VAL A 237 14.57 -0.17 3.06
C VAL A 237 15.23 0.80 4.01
N CYS A 238 14.51 1.25 5.05
CA CYS A 238 15.06 1.94 6.19
C CYS A 238 15.83 0.94 7.06
N LEU A 239 17.09 1.22 7.34
CA LEU A 239 17.96 0.39 8.19
C LEU A 239 18.11 0.95 9.60
N GLY A 240 17.70 2.19 9.80
CA GLY A 240 17.79 2.89 11.08
C GLY A 240 18.77 4.06 11.08
N PRO A 241 19.00 4.68 12.25
CA PRO A 241 19.91 5.82 12.38
C PRO A 241 21.37 5.39 12.21
N GLY A 242 22.07 6.12 11.35
CA GLY A 242 23.49 6.02 11.15
C GLY A 242 24.28 7.02 12.02
N ASP A 243 25.55 7.17 11.69
CA ASP A 243 26.43 8.14 12.37
C ASP A 243 26.00 9.58 12.02
N ARG A 244 26.25 10.52 12.94
CA ARG A 244 26.03 11.97 12.77
C ARG A 244 24.61 12.39 12.48
N GLY A 245 23.59 11.63 12.94
CA GLY A 245 22.17 11.97 12.73
C GLY A 245 21.71 11.80 11.29
N ARG A 246 22.30 10.86 10.57
CA ARG A 246 21.85 10.43 9.23
C ARG A 246 20.94 9.21 9.35
N LEU A 247 20.16 8.97 8.32
CA LEU A 247 19.34 7.76 8.17
C LEU A 247 20.03 6.83 7.18
N GLU A 248 20.35 5.63 7.62
CA GLU A 248 20.86 4.59 6.72
C GLU A 248 19.71 3.93 5.98
N VAL A 249 19.83 3.84 4.66
CA VAL A 249 18.83 3.24 3.79
C VAL A 249 19.49 2.33 2.77
N PHE A 250 18.70 1.38 2.25
CA PHE A 250 19.05 0.62 1.07
C PHE A 250 18.05 0.95 -0.04
N ASP A 251 18.53 1.56 -1.12
CA ASP A 251 17.77 1.76 -2.34
C ASP A 251 17.88 0.52 -3.22
N PRO A 252 16.76 -0.10 -3.60
CA PRO A 252 16.78 -1.31 -4.43
C PRO A 252 17.16 -1.05 -5.89
N SER A 253 17.29 0.20 -6.32
CA SER A 253 17.75 0.54 -7.66
C SER A 253 19.19 0.10 -7.85
N PRO A 254 19.53 -0.56 -8.98
CA PRO A 254 20.88 -1.09 -9.22
C PRO A 254 21.99 -0.03 -9.17
N ASP A 255 21.66 1.23 -9.43
CA ASP A 255 22.64 2.32 -9.47
C ASP A 255 22.95 2.93 -8.09
N TYR A 256 22.18 2.61 -7.05
CA TYR A 256 22.27 3.25 -5.74
C TYR A 256 22.70 2.29 -4.63
N GLY A 257 21.86 1.39 -4.16
CA GLY A 257 22.20 0.46 -3.08
C GLY A 257 22.17 1.13 -1.69
N PHE A 258 23.26 1.00 -0.92
CA PHE A 258 23.34 1.59 0.43
C PHE A 258 23.64 3.08 0.37
N GLU A 259 22.78 3.87 1.01
CA GLU A 259 22.88 5.31 1.10
C GLU A 259 22.71 5.80 2.55
N SER A 260 23.24 6.98 2.83
CA SER A 260 23.15 7.64 4.12
C SER A 260 22.53 9.02 3.93
N TRP A 261 21.24 9.16 4.27
CA TRP A 261 20.45 10.35 4.03
C TRP A 261 20.54 11.36 5.16
N ASP A 262 20.85 12.59 4.82
CA ASP A 262 20.88 13.70 5.76
C ASP A 262 19.51 14.42 5.84
N TRP A 263 19.43 15.44 6.70
CA TRP A 263 18.22 16.24 6.87
C TRP A 263 17.77 16.98 5.60
N LYS A 264 18.69 17.25 4.64
CA LYS A 264 18.33 17.93 3.37
C LYS A 264 17.61 16.96 2.43
N GLN A 265 18.06 15.72 2.37
CA GLN A 265 17.43 14.67 1.59
C GLN A 265 16.06 14.32 2.18
N LEU A 266 15.98 14.16 3.50
CA LEU A 266 14.72 13.90 4.21
C LEU A 266 13.73 15.07 4.10
N GLY A 267 14.21 16.31 3.98
CA GLY A 267 13.40 17.51 3.73
C GLY A 267 12.74 17.55 2.34
N GLN A 268 13.15 16.70 1.39
CA GLN A 268 12.49 16.55 0.08
C GLN A 268 11.31 15.56 0.12
N VAL A 269 11.17 14.80 1.20
CA VAL A 269 10.08 13.83 1.37
C VAL A 269 8.82 14.57 1.77
N GLU A 270 7.80 14.54 0.93
CA GLU A 270 6.48 15.11 1.19
C GLU A 270 5.69 14.27 2.17
N SER A 271 5.65 12.97 1.91
CA SER A 271 5.03 11.99 2.79
C SER A 271 5.79 10.67 2.75
N ALA A 272 5.82 9.98 3.88
CA ALA A 272 6.39 8.66 3.98
C ALA A 272 5.47 7.74 4.80
N ILE A 273 5.25 6.55 4.27
CA ILE A 273 4.60 5.46 4.99
C ILE A 273 5.66 4.41 5.31
N LEU A 274 5.88 4.17 6.60
CA LEU A 274 6.77 3.12 7.08
C LEU A 274 5.97 1.85 7.32
N VAL A 275 6.36 0.78 6.62
CA VAL A 275 5.82 -0.57 6.80
C VAL A 275 6.91 -1.43 7.40
N ARG A 276 6.70 -1.92 8.62
CA ARG A 276 7.71 -2.68 9.37
C ARG A 276 7.17 -3.97 9.95
N LEU A 277 8.08 -4.89 10.27
CA LEU A 277 7.78 -6.11 10.98
C LEU A 277 8.00 -5.89 12.47
N VAL A 278 7.03 -6.35 13.28
CA VAL A 278 7.11 -6.31 14.74
C VAL A 278 6.91 -7.70 15.31
N PRO A 279 7.58 -8.05 16.41
CA PRO A 279 7.36 -9.33 17.06
C PRO A 279 5.90 -9.46 17.52
N ARG A 280 5.28 -10.60 17.32
CA ARG A 280 4.00 -10.93 17.96
C ARG A 280 4.20 -11.04 19.47
N SER A 281 3.16 -10.77 20.23
CA SER A 281 3.19 -10.91 21.70
C SER A 281 3.67 -12.31 22.08
N GLY A 282 4.79 -12.40 22.80
CA GLY A 282 5.40 -13.67 23.25
C GLY A 282 6.49 -14.24 22.35
N ALA A 283 6.80 -13.62 21.21
CA ALA A 283 7.96 -14.00 20.39
C ALA A 283 9.27 -13.58 21.06
N CYS A 284 10.29 -14.44 20.99
CA CYS A 284 11.66 -14.05 21.35
C CYS A 284 12.15 -12.94 20.42
N ALA A 285 12.88 -11.98 20.97
CA ALA A 285 13.55 -10.97 20.16
C ALA A 285 14.56 -11.67 19.21
N VAL A 286 14.27 -11.62 17.93
CA VAL A 286 15.24 -12.04 16.91
C VAL A 286 16.18 -10.88 16.69
N GLU A 287 17.47 -11.14 16.77
CA GLU A 287 18.51 -10.13 16.51
C GLU A 287 18.46 -9.79 15.01
N ILE A 288 18.11 -8.55 14.69
CA ILE A 288 18.15 -8.04 13.32
C ILE A 288 19.63 -7.84 12.97
N PRO A 289 20.09 -8.32 11.79
CA PRO A 289 21.48 -8.14 11.38
C PRO A 289 21.89 -6.66 11.42
N ASP A 290 23.08 -6.38 11.96
CA ASP A 290 23.64 -5.02 11.97
C ASP A 290 23.68 -4.47 10.52
N PRO A 291 23.10 -3.30 10.27
CA PRO A 291 23.11 -2.65 8.95
C PRO A 291 24.55 -2.51 8.37
N ARG A 292 25.53 -2.28 9.22
CA ARG A 292 26.95 -2.17 8.83
C ARG A 292 27.49 -3.49 8.27
N ARG A 293 27.13 -4.60 8.90
CA ARG A 293 27.51 -5.93 8.42
C ARG A 293 26.88 -6.23 7.06
N LEU A 294 25.60 -5.90 6.89
CA LEU A 294 24.90 -6.04 5.61
C LEU A 294 25.54 -5.17 4.52
N GLN A 295 25.99 -3.97 4.85
CA GLN A 295 26.71 -3.07 3.96
C GLN A 295 28.07 -3.65 3.53
N ASP A 296 28.83 -4.21 4.45
CA ASP A 296 30.14 -4.82 4.16
C ASP A 296 30.00 -6.09 3.28
N GLU A 297 29.04 -6.95 3.58
CA GLU A 297 28.76 -8.15 2.76
C GLU A 297 28.37 -7.78 1.32
N ASN A 298 27.62 -6.71 1.11
CA ASN A 298 27.24 -6.24 -0.23
C ASN A 298 28.38 -5.50 -0.94
N ARG A 299 29.23 -4.71 -0.24
CA ARG A 299 30.37 -4.01 -0.83
C ARG A 299 31.35 -4.98 -1.49
N VAL A 300 31.69 -6.09 -0.82
CA VAL A 300 32.57 -7.14 -1.36
C VAL A 300 32.03 -7.74 -2.66
N TYR A 301 30.74 -7.78 -2.82
CA TYR A 301 30.13 -8.28 -4.07
C TYR A 301 30.24 -7.26 -5.22
N TRP A 302 29.96 -5.96 -4.97
CA TRP A 302 30.07 -4.93 -5.98
C TRP A 302 31.48 -4.81 -6.54
N GLU A 303 32.49 -4.97 -5.67
CA GLU A 303 33.90 -4.97 -6.08
C GLU A 303 34.27 -6.18 -6.95
N ARG A 304 33.55 -7.29 -6.85
CA ARG A 304 33.78 -8.51 -7.66
C ARG A 304 33.05 -8.54 -9.00
N HIS A 305 32.00 -7.72 -9.17
CA HIS A 305 31.11 -7.81 -10.34
C HIS A 305 31.03 -6.51 -11.15
N ARG A 306 31.86 -5.52 -10.81
CA ARG A 306 32.24 -4.41 -11.68
C ARG A 306 33.42 -4.85 -12.56
#